data_dc7989f0da8b07a306cf93001dd0f303
#
_entry.id   dc7989f0da8b07a306cf93001dd0f303
#
_cell.length_a   1.000
_cell.length_b   1.000
_cell.length_c   1.000
_cell.angle_alpha   90.00
_cell.angle_beta   90.00
_cell.angle_gamma   90.00
#
_symmetry.space_group_name_H-M   'P 1'
#
loop_
_entity.id
_entity.type
_entity.pdbx_description
1 polymer ?
#
loop_
_entity_poly.entity_id
_entity_poly.type
_entity_poly.pdbx_seq_one_letter_code
_entity_poly.pdbx_strand_id
1 'polypeptide(L)'
;MALKNIPDPGFSGDDGSADPRLTAALAAWADDRSAEPEVLAALADARLLVPVVAILGEAEVVESKPREASVEGGGGRRAGGLREASVEGGGGRRAGGLREASVEGGGGRRAGGLRRDKTSDMAVPTLQAPDGRRALPAFTSLETLARWRPDARPVAVPLRQALEATAHEKADTLVLDLAGPVPYQLTGPALLALAEGRTSADPLADPAVTEAVRTVLDAEPEVLRAHLAPAADADGMLALALTPGASARETAHRVAGALAADEVLRARLVRGLTLALLPPDANVPGEPLFSR
;
A
#
# COMPACT_ATOMS: atom_id res chain seq x y z
N MET A 1 4.64 -10.73 39.58
CA MET A 1 4.95 -10.46 38.15
C MET A 1 3.68 -10.65 37.39
N ALA A 2 3.07 -9.56 36.93
CA ALA A 2 1.85 -9.64 36.09
C ALA A 2 2.27 -10.07 34.68
N LEU A 3 1.77 -11.23 34.25
CA LEU A 3 1.88 -11.67 32.88
C LEU A 3 1.16 -10.63 32.03
N LYS A 4 1.89 -9.91 31.17
CA LYS A 4 1.32 -9.05 30.14
C LYS A 4 0.37 -9.92 29.34
N ASN A 5 -0.91 -9.57 29.35
CA ASN A 5 -1.94 -10.20 28.56
C ASN A 5 -1.64 -9.90 27.09
N ILE A 6 -0.91 -10.79 26.44
CA ILE A 6 -0.72 -10.74 24.99
C ILE A 6 -2.05 -11.22 24.41
N PRO A 7 -2.80 -10.38 23.64
CA PRO A 7 -4.02 -10.86 23.03
C PRO A 7 -3.70 -12.08 22.18
N ASP A 8 -4.50 -13.16 22.34
CA ASP A 8 -4.42 -14.33 21.47
C ASP A 8 -4.72 -13.85 20.04
N PRO A 9 -3.80 -13.99 19.06
CA PRO A 9 -4.01 -13.56 17.70
C PRO A 9 -5.09 -14.39 16.97
N GLY A 10 -5.71 -15.39 17.61
CA GLY A 10 -6.73 -16.23 17.04
C GLY A 10 -6.23 -17.31 16.08
N PHE A 11 -4.91 -17.46 15.95
CA PHE A 11 -4.27 -18.38 15.00
C PHE A 11 -3.36 -19.42 15.68
N SER A 12 -3.73 -19.86 16.88
CA SER A 12 -2.93 -20.82 17.67
C SER A 12 -2.77 -22.21 17.01
N GLY A 13 -3.59 -22.52 15.99
CA GLY A 13 -3.52 -23.74 15.18
C GLY A 13 -2.99 -23.52 13.76
N ASP A 14 -2.45 -22.33 13.45
CA ASP A 14 -1.95 -22.01 12.11
C ASP A 14 -0.65 -22.76 11.82
N ASP A 15 -0.66 -23.58 10.77
CA ASP A 15 0.51 -24.34 10.30
C ASP A 15 1.43 -23.53 9.38
N GLY A 16 1.07 -22.27 9.09
CA GLY A 16 1.82 -21.37 8.22
C GLY A 16 1.62 -21.63 6.74
N SER A 17 0.68 -22.49 6.33
CA SER A 17 0.32 -22.69 4.93
C SER A 17 -0.52 -21.51 4.40
N ALA A 18 -0.51 -21.33 3.08
CA ALA A 18 -1.37 -20.32 2.43
C ALA A 18 -2.84 -20.78 2.45
N ASP A 19 -3.75 -19.81 2.57
CA ASP A 19 -5.18 -20.07 2.39
C ASP A 19 -5.45 -20.53 0.94
N PRO A 20 -6.09 -21.71 0.75
CA PRO A 20 -6.34 -22.25 -0.59
C PRO A 20 -7.22 -21.35 -1.47
N ARG A 21 -8.20 -20.64 -0.86
CA ARG A 21 -9.08 -19.71 -1.59
C ARG A 21 -8.30 -18.51 -2.09
N LEU A 22 -7.45 -17.92 -1.23
CA LEU A 22 -6.59 -16.80 -1.62
C LEU A 22 -5.56 -17.24 -2.67
N THR A 23 -4.97 -18.41 -2.52
CA THR A 23 -4.02 -18.96 -3.51
C THR A 23 -4.69 -19.13 -4.87
N ALA A 24 -5.90 -19.70 -4.92
CA ALA A 24 -6.64 -19.87 -6.17
C ALA A 24 -7.03 -18.53 -6.81
N ALA A 25 -7.49 -17.57 -6.00
CA ALA A 25 -7.84 -16.24 -6.48
C ALA A 25 -6.62 -15.46 -7.04
N LEU A 26 -5.47 -15.53 -6.36
CA LEU A 26 -4.23 -14.93 -6.86
C LEU A 26 -3.75 -15.58 -8.16
N ALA A 27 -3.89 -16.89 -8.31
CA ALA A 27 -3.55 -17.59 -9.54
C ALA A 27 -4.48 -17.14 -10.69
N ALA A 28 -5.79 -17.10 -10.47
CA ALA A 28 -6.76 -16.61 -11.45
C ALA A 28 -6.45 -15.14 -11.87
N TRP A 29 -6.13 -14.28 -10.90
CA TRP A 29 -5.75 -12.90 -11.17
C TRP A 29 -4.41 -12.77 -11.94
N ALA A 30 -3.47 -13.70 -11.76
CA ALA A 30 -2.23 -13.70 -12.53
C ALA A 30 -2.49 -13.95 -14.01
N ASP A 31 -3.47 -14.81 -14.32
CA ASP A 31 -3.88 -15.14 -15.68
C ASP A 31 -4.81 -14.06 -16.27
N ASP A 32 -5.75 -13.55 -15.47
CA ASP A 32 -6.72 -12.52 -15.87
C ASP A 32 -6.91 -11.48 -14.76
N ARG A 33 -6.49 -10.24 -15.01
CA ARG A 33 -6.62 -9.12 -14.07
C ARG A 33 -8.07 -8.77 -13.71
N SER A 34 -9.03 -9.19 -14.48
CA SER A 34 -10.46 -8.99 -14.18
C SER A 34 -10.95 -9.81 -12.98
N ALA A 35 -10.17 -10.82 -12.53
CA ALA A 35 -10.41 -11.62 -11.34
C ALA A 35 -9.96 -10.90 -10.03
N GLU A 36 -9.65 -9.61 -10.05
CA GLU A 36 -9.31 -8.87 -8.83
C GLU A 36 -10.40 -8.91 -7.75
N PRO A 37 -11.71 -8.84 -8.08
CA PRO A 37 -12.76 -8.96 -7.08
C PRO A 37 -12.69 -10.24 -6.23
N GLU A 38 -12.30 -11.38 -6.83
CA GLU A 38 -12.14 -12.66 -6.15
C GLU A 38 -10.95 -12.61 -5.17
N VAL A 39 -9.87 -11.89 -5.56
CA VAL A 39 -8.72 -11.66 -4.66
C VAL A 39 -9.17 -10.82 -3.46
N LEU A 40 -9.90 -9.74 -3.66
CA LEU A 40 -10.37 -8.88 -2.58
C LEU A 40 -11.33 -9.63 -1.63
N ALA A 41 -12.24 -10.44 -2.19
CA ALA A 41 -13.15 -11.26 -1.40
C ALA A 41 -12.39 -12.33 -0.58
N ALA A 42 -11.38 -12.97 -1.15
CA ALA A 42 -10.57 -13.95 -0.44
C ALA A 42 -9.68 -13.29 0.64
N LEU A 43 -9.13 -12.10 0.35
CA LEU A 43 -8.31 -11.34 1.31
C LEU A 43 -9.07 -10.91 2.55
N ALA A 44 -10.37 -10.57 2.42
CA ALA A 44 -11.18 -10.09 3.54
C ALA A 44 -11.18 -11.07 4.73
N ASP A 45 -11.16 -12.36 4.45
CA ASP A 45 -11.20 -13.43 5.45
C ASP A 45 -9.81 -14.06 5.71
N ALA A 46 -8.79 -13.66 4.96
CA ALA A 46 -7.49 -14.30 4.99
C ALA A 46 -6.66 -13.91 6.21
N ARG A 47 -5.88 -14.87 6.70
CA ARG A 47 -4.76 -14.63 7.60
C ARG A 47 -3.52 -14.27 6.77
N LEU A 48 -2.82 -13.24 7.20
CA LEU A 48 -1.55 -12.81 6.61
C LEU A 48 -0.40 -12.97 7.62
N LEU A 49 0.80 -13.20 7.12
CA LEU A 49 2.02 -13.19 7.90
C LEU A 49 2.75 -11.86 7.68
N VAL A 50 2.78 -11.03 8.71
CA VAL A 50 3.57 -9.80 8.70
C VAL A 50 4.96 -10.10 9.26
N PRO A 51 6.05 -9.79 8.53
CA PRO A 51 7.39 -10.07 9.00
C PRO A 51 7.78 -9.10 10.13
N VAL A 52 8.51 -9.62 11.11
CA VAL A 52 9.16 -8.82 12.14
C VAL A 52 10.64 -9.18 12.14
N VAL A 53 11.48 -8.15 12.13
CA VAL A 53 12.93 -8.31 12.15
C VAL A 53 13.50 -7.67 13.41
N ALA A 54 14.56 -8.28 13.96
CA ALA A 54 15.28 -7.71 15.08
C ALA A 54 16.18 -6.58 14.57
N ILE A 55 15.93 -5.36 15.02
CA ILE A 55 16.86 -4.24 14.83
C ILE A 55 17.87 -4.28 15.99
N LEU A 56 19.14 -4.41 15.66
CA LEU A 56 20.22 -4.21 16.63
C LEU A 56 20.28 -2.71 16.93
N GLY A 57 19.75 -2.29 18.07
CA GLY A 57 19.91 -0.91 18.55
C GLY A 57 21.40 -0.56 18.59
N GLU A 58 21.73 0.69 18.25
CA GLU A 58 23.09 1.23 18.34
C GLU A 58 23.63 0.96 19.74
N ALA A 59 24.80 0.32 19.81
CA ALA A 59 25.52 0.14 21.04
C ALA A 59 25.96 1.54 21.52
N GLU A 60 25.35 2.05 22.59
CA GLU A 60 25.84 3.23 23.28
C GLU A 60 27.26 2.94 23.76
N VAL A 61 28.24 3.53 23.05
CA VAL A 61 29.64 3.46 23.46
C VAL A 61 29.79 4.35 24.67
N VAL A 62 29.74 3.77 25.86
CA VAL A 62 30.14 4.47 27.08
C VAL A 62 31.64 4.71 26.98
N GLU A 63 32.01 5.93 26.63
CA GLU A 63 33.39 6.41 26.59
C GLU A 63 33.98 6.37 28.00
N SER A 64 34.72 5.30 28.30
CA SER A 64 35.55 5.25 29.50
C SER A 64 36.73 6.18 29.27
N LYS A 65 36.74 7.28 30.06
CA LYS A 65 37.79 8.30 30.16
C LYS A 65 39.17 7.62 30.25
N PRO A 66 40.13 7.95 29.37
CA PRO A 66 41.47 7.37 29.44
C PRO A 66 42.17 7.89 30.69
N ARG A 67 42.73 6.98 31.50
CA ARG A 67 43.81 7.29 32.44
C ARG A 67 45.01 7.71 31.65
N GLU A 68 45.49 8.91 31.89
CA GLU A 68 46.80 9.40 31.42
C GLU A 68 47.90 8.45 31.91
N ALA A 69 48.60 7.90 30.94
CA ALA A 69 49.94 7.35 31.14
C ALA A 69 50.86 7.90 30.07
N SER A 70 51.70 8.80 30.44
CA SER A 70 52.83 9.32 29.69
C SER A 70 53.70 8.17 29.23
N VAL A 71 54.26 8.20 28.04
CA VAL A 71 55.68 8.00 27.69
C VAL A 71 55.87 8.06 26.14
N GLU A 72 56.74 8.94 25.78
CA GLU A 72 57.63 9.16 24.66
C GLU A 72 57.82 8.09 23.56
N GLY A 73 58.01 8.59 22.34
CA GLY A 73 59.15 8.18 21.52
C GLY A 73 58.88 7.49 20.17
N GLY A 74 59.16 8.17 19.07
CA GLY A 74 59.87 7.53 17.95
C GLY A 74 59.09 7.24 16.66
N GLY A 75 59.13 8.11 15.75
CA GLY A 75 59.85 8.07 14.47
C GLY A 75 59.45 7.05 13.39
N GLY A 76 59.12 7.53 12.19
CA GLY A 76 59.51 6.76 11.02
C GLY A 76 58.48 6.59 9.87
N ARG A 77 58.43 7.54 8.96
CA ARG A 77 58.50 7.40 7.47
C ARG A 77 57.61 6.47 6.63
N ARG A 78 56.85 7.15 5.76
CA ARG A 78 56.81 6.97 4.25
C ARG A 78 56.26 5.65 3.68
N ALA A 79 55.37 5.71 2.78
CA ALA A 79 55.27 6.01 1.36
C ALA A 79 54.40 5.00 0.59
N GLY A 80 53.73 5.47 -0.40
CA GLY A 80 53.44 4.84 -1.69
C GLY A 80 52.16 4.02 -1.71
N GLY A 81 51.20 4.22 -2.55
CA GLY A 81 51.18 4.73 -3.90
C GLY A 81 50.40 3.80 -4.81
N LEU A 82 49.56 4.37 -5.67
CA LEU A 82 49.06 3.86 -6.96
C LEU A 82 47.84 2.95 -6.96
N ARG A 83 46.73 3.45 -7.52
CA ARG A 83 46.24 3.50 -8.92
C ARG A 83 45.43 2.31 -9.40
N GLU A 84 44.24 2.66 -9.87
CA GLU A 84 43.53 2.28 -11.11
C GLU A 84 43.08 0.85 -11.33
N ALA A 85 41.78 0.67 -11.61
CA ALA A 85 41.32 0.47 -13.00
C ALA A 85 39.78 0.38 -13.08
N SER A 86 39.26 1.14 -14.02
CA SER A 86 37.90 1.10 -14.57
C SER A 86 37.66 -0.18 -15.37
N VAL A 87 36.40 -0.71 -15.35
CA VAL A 87 35.87 -1.44 -16.51
C VAL A 87 34.39 -1.09 -16.68
N GLU A 88 34.08 -0.52 -17.82
CA GLU A 88 32.75 -0.36 -18.40
C GLU A 88 32.18 -1.70 -18.85
N GLY A 89 30.85 -1.78 -18.90
CA GLY A 89 30.19 -2.75 -19.76
C GLY A 89 28.76 -3.14 -19.44
N GLY A 90 27.80 -2.61 -20.19
CA GLY A 90 26.76 -3.41 -20.80
C GLY A 90 25.40 -3.49 -20.15
N GLY A 91 24.49 -2.75 -20.73
CA GLY A 91 23.06 -2.79 -20.86
C GLY A 91 22.23 -4.01 -20.39
N GLY A 92 21.13 -3.71 -19.72
CA GLY A 92 20.07 -4.65 -19.44
C GLY A 92 18.89 -3.95 -18.77
N ARG A 93 17.86 -3.67 -19.55
CA ARG A 93 16.59 -3.18 -19.04
C ARG A 93 15.98 -4.23 -18.12
N ARG A 94 15.77 -3.89 -16.86
CA ARG A 94 14.97 -4.68 -15.93
C ARG A 94 13.95 -3.78 -15.23
N ALA A 95 12.75 -4.33 -15.11
CA ALA A 95 11.60 -3.80 -14.39
C ALA A 95 11.99 -3.18 -13.05
N GLY A 96 11.32 -2.05 -12.69
CA GLY A 96 11.56 -1.31 -11.47
C GLY A 96 11.43 -2.17 -10.22
N GLY A 97 12.53 -2.55 -9.63
CA GLY A 97 12.57 -3.29 -8.38
C GLY A 97 12.33 -2.35 -7.20
N LEU A 98 11.43 -2.75 -6.31
CA LEU A 98 11.31 -2.17 -4.99
C LEU A 98 12.62 -2.42 -4.24
N ARG A 99 13.19 -1.38 -3.65
CA ARG A 99 14.37 -1.49 -2.78
C ARG A 99 13.94 -1.46 -1.33
N GLU A 100 14.58 -2.29 -0.51
CA GLU A 100 14.48 -2.16 0.94
C GLU A 100 15.03 -0.80 1.38
N ALA A 101 14.29 -0.13 2.26
CA ALA A 101 14.81 1.02 2.97
C ALA A 101 15.87 0.51 3.95
N SER A 102 17.13 0.64 3.58
CA SER A 102 18.23 0.36 4.49
C SER A 102 18.21 1.41 5.59
N VAL A 103 18.12 0.95 6.83
CA VAL A 103 18.44 1.78 7.98
C VAL A 103 19.95 2.01 7.95
N GLU A 104 20.41 3.20 7.56
CA GLU A 104 21.81 3.57 7.59
C GLU A 104 22.30 3.65 9.04
N GLY A 105 23.01 2.60 9.46
CA GLY A 105 23.85 2.61 10.64
C GLY A 105 25.30 2.90 10.21
N GLY A 106 25.78 4.11 10.47
CA GLY A 106 27.14 4.54 10.20
C GLY A 106 28.17 3.70 10.94
N GLY A 107 28.99 2.93 10.21
CA GLY A 107 30.05 2.08 10.74
C GLY A 107 31.30 2.87 11.13
N GLY A 108 31.55 3.07 12.40
CA GLY A 108 32.82 3.50 12.98
C GLY A 108 33.45 2.38 13.80
N ARG A 109 34.53 1.76 13.29
CA ARG A 109 35.36 0.80 14.05
C ARG A 109 36.11 1.53 15.14
N ARG A 110 35.90 1.19 16.43
CA ARG A 110 36.88 1.32 17.51
C ARG A 110 36.70 0.21 18.55
N ALA A 111 37.84 -0.24 19.07
CA ALA A 111 38.05 -1.40 19.92
C ALA A 111 37.59 -1.19 21.38
N GLY A 112 37.13 -2.28 22.01
CA GLY A 112 37.34 -2.57 23.44
C GLY A 112 36.47 -1.77 24.42
N GLY A 113 35.18 -2.11 24.54
CA GLY A 113 34.36 -1.76 25.70
C GLY A 113 33.45 -2.94 26.06
N LEU A 114 33.26 -3.22 27.33
CA LEU A 114 32.33 -4.23 27.83
C LEU A 114 30.93 -4.00 27.23
N ARG A 115 30.45 -4.98 26.48
CA ARG A 115 29.13 -4.97 25.88
C ARG A 115 28.09 -5.10 26.97
N ARG A 116 27.36 -4.03 27.22
CA ARG A 116 26.08 -4.08 27.92
C ARG A 116 25.01 -4.63 26.99
N ASP A 117 24.06 -5.36 27.55
CA ASP A 117 22.98 -6.05 26.86
C ASP A 117 22.36 -5.21 25.72
N LYS A 118 22.43 -5.77 24.51
CA LYS A 118 21.74 -5.23 23.33
C LYS A 118 20.26 -5.41 23.54
N THR A 119 19.54 -4.34 23.75
CA THR A 119 18.08 -4.31 23.57
C THR A 119 17.83 -4.51 22.08
N SER A 120 17.35 -5.69 21.71
CA SER A 120 16.84 -5.94 20.36
C SER A 120 15.45 -5.38 20.29
N ASP A 121 15.27 -4.26 19.60
CA ASP A 121 13.94 -3.78 19.23
C ASP A 121 13.46 -4.56 18.01
N MET A 122 12.19 -4.97 18.04
CA MET A 122 11.56 -5.65 16.91
C MET A 122 10.80 -4.62 16.09
N ALA A 123 11.07 -4.57 14.80
CA ALA A 123 10.38 -3.66 13.88
C ALA A 123 9.79 -4.41 12.70
N VAL A 124 8.74 -3.83 12.15
CA VAL A 124 8.13 -4.26 10.90
C VAL A 124 8.89 -3.59 9.76
N PRO A 125 9.54 -4.34 8.86
CA PRO A 125 10.26 -3.76 7.74
C PRO A 125 9.30 -3.14 6.74
N THR A 126 9.59 -1.93 6.27
CA THR A 126 8.87 -1.30 5.16
C THR A 126 9.76 -1.26 3.93
N LEU A 127 9.15 -1.39 2.76
CA LEU A 127 9.80 -1.26 1.46
C LEU A 127 9.63 0.18 0.98
N GLN A 128 10.63 0.70 0.30
CA GLN A 128 10.55 2.00 -0.34
C GLN A 128 10.80 1.89 -1.83
N ALA A 129 9.88 2.40 -2.62
CA ALA A 129 10.03 2.51 -4.06
C ALA A 129 10.94 3.72 -4.42
N PRO A 130 11.53 3.75 -5.64
CA PRO A 130 12.37 4.86 -6.07
C PRO A 130 11.66 6.21 -6.11
N ASP A 131 10.34 6.23 -6.24
CA ASP A 131 9.48 7.41 -6.24
C ASP A 131 9.09 7.87 -4.81
N GLY A 132 9.60 7.21 -3.78
CA GLY A 132 9.37 7.53 -2.38
C GLY A 132 8.13 6.85 -1.76
N ARG A 133 7.30 6.16 -2.55
CA ARG A 133 6.17 5.38 -2.01
C ARG A 133 6.66 4.29 -1.09
N ARG A 134 5.88 4.04 -0.04
CA ARG A 134 6.20 3.02 0.96
C ARG A 134 5.22 1.87 0.87
N ALA A 135 5.71 0.66 1.07
CA ALA A 135 4.90 -0.54 1.09
C ALA A 135 5.20 -1.39 2.32
N LEU A 136 4.16 -1.98 2.89
CA LEU A 136 4.28 -3.01 3.91
C LEU A 136 4.29 -4.38 3.24
N PRO A 137 5.33 -5.21 3.43
CA PRO A 137 5.31 -6.58 2.95
C PRO A 137 4.44 -7.45 3.87
N ALA A 138 3.64 -8.33 3.28
CA ALA A 138 2.92 -9.39 3.95
C ALA A 138 2.99 -10.67 3.12
N PHE A 139 2.76 -11.81 3.75
CA PHE A 139 2.95 -13.10 3.12
C PHE A 139 1.77 -14.02 3.40
N THR A 140 1.40 -14.81 2.42
CA THR A 140 0.31 -15.78 2.56
C THR A 140 0.78 -17.04 3.28
N SER A 141 2.10 -17.38 3.20
CA SER A 141 2.68 -18.57 3.80
C SER A 141 4.08 -18.37 4.37
N LEU A 142 4.50 -19.30 5.23
CA LEU A 142 5.89 -19.38 5.70
C LEU A 142 6.87 -19.62 4.56
N GLU A 143 6.47 -20.32 3.52
CA GLU A 143 7.31 -20.59 2.36
C GLU A 143 7.64 -19.29 1.60
N THR A 144 6.64 -18.46 1.29
CA THR A 144 6.84 -17.19 0.58
C THR A 144 7.61 -16.19 1.44
N LEU A 145 7.37 -16.17 2.76
CA LEU A 145 8.16 -15.39 3.71
C LEU A 145 9.64 -15.83 3.72
N ALA A 146 9.91 -17.13 3.84
CA ALA A 146 11.27 -17.64 3.89
C ALA A 146 12.06 -17.43 2.59
N ARG A 147 11.38 -17.42 1.43
CA ARG A 147 11.98 -17.06 0.14
C ARG A 147 12.43 -15.59 0.09
N TRP A 148 11.69 -14.72 0.77
CA TRP A 148 12.06 -13.32 0.85
C TRP A 148 13.14 -13.09 1.90
N ARG A 149 12.90 -13.59 3.12
CA ARG A 149 13.80 -13.35 4.26
C ARG A 149 13.73 -14.51 5.26
N PRO A 150 14.69 -15.43 5.24
CA PRO A 150 14.66 -16.62 6.11
C PRO A 150 14.88 -16.30 7.59
N ASP A 151 15.43 -15.12 7.92
CA ASP A 151 15.65 -14.64 9.28
C ASP A 151 14.46 -13.84 9.87
N ALA A 152 13.48 -13.50 9.06
CA ALA A 152 12.29 -12.79 9.51
C ALA A 152 11.38 -13.72 10.33
N ARG A 153 10.82 -13.17 11.41
CA ARG A 153 9.84 -13.89 12.22
C ARG A 153 8.42 -13.53 11.76
N PRO A 154 7.58 -14.52 11.46
CA PRO A 154 6.20 -14.26 11.08
C PRO A 154 5.35 -13.89 12.30
N VAL A 155 4.46 -12.92 12.11
CA VAL A 155 3.35 -12.64 13.01
C VAL A 155 2.08 -12.85 12.20
N ALA A 156 1.28 -13.87 12.58
CA ALA A 156 0.00 -14.15 11.95
C ALA A 156 -1.03 -13.11 12.40
N VAL A 157 -1.66 -12.43 11.44
CA VAL A 157 -2.65 -11.38 11.69
C VAL A 157 -3.80 -11.48 10.70
N PRO A 158 -5.04 -11.10 11.08
CA PRO A 158 -6.11 -10.91 10.11
C PRO A 158 -5.79 -9.71 9.20
N LEU A 159 -6.38 -9.67 8.01
CA LEU A 159 -6.19 -8.57 7.06
C LEU A 159 -6.32 -7.20 7.72
N ARG A 160 -7.35 -6.99 8.55
CA ARG A 160 -7.58 -5.71 9.23
C ARG A 160 -6.36 -5.21 9.99
N GLN A 161 -5.68 -6.10 10.74
CA GLN A 161 -4.47 -5.71 11.47
C GLN A 161 -3.29 -5.41 10.53
N ALA A 162 -3.18 -6.13 9.40
CA ALA A 162 -2.17 -5.82 8.39
C ALA A 162 -2.41 -4.43 7.76
N LEU A 163 -3.67 -4.05 7.52
CA LEU A 163 -4.03 -2.73 7.02
C LEU A 163 -3.79 -1.62 8.07
N GLU A 164 -4.09 -1.87 9.35
CA GLU A 164 -3.77 -0.97 10.46
C GLU A 164 -2.24 -0.76 10.57
N ALA A 165 -1.45 -1.83 10.42
CA ALA A 165 0.01 -1.75 10.39
C ALA A 165 0.50 -0.95 9.17
N THR A 166 -0.11 -1.14 7.99
CA THR A 166 0.19 -0.38 6.77
C THR A 166 0.00 1.11 7.00
N ALA A 167 -1.12 1.51 7.61
CA ALA A 167 -1.39 2.90 7.94
C ALA A 167 -0.43 3.45 9.00
N HIS A 168 -0.11 2.66 10.04
CA HIS A 168 0.83 3.05 11.10
C HIS A 168 2.23 3.32 10.55
N GLU A 169 2.70 2.48 9.65
CA GLU A 169 3.98 2.62 8.96
C GLU A 169 3.97 3.69 7.86
N LYS A 170 2.85 4.39 7.67
CA LYS A 170 2.64 5.40 6.61
C LYS A 170 2.96 4.82 5.23
N ALA A 171 2.60 3.56 5.02
CA ALA A 171 2.68 2.91 3.74
C ALA A 171 1.34 3.07 3.01
N ASP A 172 1.40 3.29 1.71
CA ASP A 172 0.25 3.44 0.82
C ASP A 172 -0.10 2.16 0.07
N THR A 173 0.69 1.12 0.31
CA THR A 173 0.58 -0.16 -0.37
C THR A 173 0.85 -1.32 0.59
N LEU A 174 0.03 -2.37 0.53
CA LEU A 174 0.32 -3.67 1.11
C LEU A 174 0.78 -4.60 -0.02
N VAL A 175 1.99 -5.15 0.08
CA VAL A 175 2.54 -6.06 -0.94
C VAL A 175 2.49 -7.48 -0.42
N LEU A 176 1.75 -8.35 -1.11
CA LEU A 176 1.67 -9.77 -0.80
C LEU A 176 2.69 -10.55 -1.59
N ASP A 177 3.35 -11.50 -0.92
CA ASP A 177 4.22 -12.51 -1.50
C ASP A 177 5.23 -11.97 -2.52
N LEU A 178 5.93 -10.89 -2.17
CA LEU A 178 6.83 -10.21 -3.11
C LEU A 178 7.95 -11.10 -3.68
N ALA A 179 8.29 -12.21 -3.01
CA ALA A 179 9.20 -13.26 -3.48
C ALA A 179 8.46 -14.57 -3.84
N GLY A 180 7.15 -14.53 -3.88
CA GLY A 180 6.30 -15.67 -4.24
C GLY A 180 6.10 -15.81 -5.75
N PRO A 181 5.35 -16.83 -6.17
CA PRO A 181 5.04 -17.06 -7.58
C PRO A 181 4.12 -15.98 -8.16
N VAL A 182 3.23 -15.43 -7.36
CA VAL A 182 2.27 -14.37 -7.76
C VAL A 182 2.33 -13.23 -6.74
N PRO A 183 3.21 -12.24 -6.94
CA PRO A 183 3.20 -11.06 -6.10
C PRO A 183 1.99 -10.19 -6.43
N TYR A 184 1.28 -9.73 -5.38
CA TYR A 184 0.10 -8.88 -5.51
C TYR A 184 0.30 -7.58 -4.73
N GLN A 185 -0.15 -6.44 -5.31
CA GLN A 185 -0.08 -5.13 -4.67
C GLN A 185 -1.48 -4.63 -4.40
N LEU A 186 -1.85 -4.56 -3.14
CA LEU A 186 -3.08 -3.94 -2.68
C LEU A 186 -2.82 -2.46 -2.44
N THR A 187 -3.41 -1.58 -3.24
CA THR A 187 -3.19 -0.14 -3.20
C THR A 187 -4.44 0.64 -3.64
N GLY A 188 -4.46 1.95 -3.42
CA GLY A 188 -5.50 2.84 -3.89
C GLY A 188 -6.91 2.45 -3.46
N PRO A 189 -7.91 2.47 -4.37
CA PRO A 189 -9.31 2.16 -4.05
C PRO A 189 -9.53 0.77 -3.47
N ALA A 190 -8.78 -0.23 -3.92
CA ALA A 190 -8.87 -1.60 -3.42
C ALA A 190 -8.44 -1.70 -1.95
N LEU A 191 -7.33 -1.05 -1.59
CA LEU A 191 -6.86 -0.97 -0.20
C LEU A 191 -7.88 -0.24 0.68
N LEU A 192 -8.40 0.88 0.21
CA LEU A 192 -9.41 1.66 0.93
C LEU A 192 -10.71 0.86 1.13
N ALA A 193 -11.17 0.17 0.09
CA ALA A 193 -12.36 -0.67 0.17
C ALA A 193 -12.22 -1.74 1.27
N LEU A 194 -11.12 -2.48 1.28
CA LEU A 194 -10.88 -3.50 2.30
C LEU A 194 -10.69 -2.91 3.71
N ALA A 195 -10.06 -1.74 3.82
CA ALA A 195 -9.94 -1.04 5.11
C ALA A 195 -11.30 -0.62 5.69
N GLU A 196 -12.27 -0.34 4.83
CA GLU A 196 -13.66 -0.04 5.19
C GLU A 196 -14.57 -1.29 5.30
N GLY A 197 -13.99 -2.48 5.15
CA GLY A 197 -14.72 -3.75 5.23
C GLY A 197 -15.54 -4.09 3.98
N ARG A 198 -15.27 -3.42 2.86
CA ARG A 198 -15.87 -3.71 1.55
C ARG A 198 -14.98 -4.66 0.76
N THR A 199 -15.57 -5.61 0.05
CA THR A 199 -14.87 -6.59 -0.78
C THR A 199 -14.86 -6.24 -2.27
N SER A 200 -15.37 -5.05 -2.62
CA SER A 200 -15.38 -4.55 -3.99
C SER A 200 -14.69 -3.19 -4.04
N ALA A 201 -13.78 -3.04 -4.98
CA ALA A 201 -13.16 -1.76 -5.33
C ALA A 201 -13.92 -1.02 -6.44
N ASP A 202 -15.06 -1.57 -6.91
CA ASP A 202 -15.91 -0.91 -7.90
C ASP A 202 -16.42 0.43 -7.36
N PRO A 203 -16.03 1.56 -7.94
CA PRO A 203 -16.47 2.87 -7.49
C PRO A 203 -18.00 3.07 -7.57
N LEU A 204 -18.64 2.39 -8.52
CA LEU A 204 -20.11 2.52 -8.70
C LEU A 204 -20.90 1.78 -7.61
N ALA A 205 -20.29 0.78 -6.99
CA ALA A 205 -20.85 0.07 -5.84
C ALA A 205 -20.51 0.74 -4.50
N ASP A 206 -19.73 1.82 -4.50
CA ASP A 206 -19.35 2.54 -3.29
C ASP A 206 -20.44 3.53 -2.87
N PRO A 207 -21.07 3.35 -1.69
CA PRO A 207 -22.10 4.26 -1.20
C PRO A 207 -21.60 5.70 -1.04
N ALA A 208 -20.33 5.89 -0.68
CA ALA A 208 -19.78 7.23 -0.53
C ALA A 208 -19.61 7.95 -1.86
N VAL A 209 -19.28 7.23 -2.95
CA VAL A 209 -19.23 7.80 -4.30
C VAL A 209 -20.63 8.21 -4.76
N THR A 210 -21.60 7.32 -4.58
CA THR A 210 -22.99 7.62 -4.99
C THR A 210 -23.58 8.79 -4.23
N GLU A 211 -23.28 8.91 -2.93
CA GLU A 211 -23.76 10.02 -2.09
C GLU A 211 -23.06 11.34 -2.44
N ALA A 212 -21.74 11.32 -2.68
CA ALA A 212 -21.03 12.51 -3.12
C ALA A 212 -21.54 13.03 -4.47
N VAL A 213 -21.81 12.13 -5.43
CA VAL A 213 -22.43 12.50 -6.70
C VAL A 213 -23.82 13.09 -6.50
N ARG A 214 -24.69 12.51 -5.64
CA ARG A 214 -26.01 13.06 -5.31
C ARG A 214 -25.88 14.46 -4.74
N THR A 215 -24.99 14.68 -3.80
CA THR A 215 -24.76 15.99 -3.17
C THR A 215 -24.40 17.06 -4.20
N VAL A 216 -23.50 16.73 -5.14
CA VAL A 216 -23.15 17.65 -6.24
C VAL A 216 -24.35 17.95 -7.14
N LEU A 217 -25.15 16.92 -7.47
CA LEU A 217 -26.32 17.10 -8.35
C LEU A 217 -27.45 17.87 -7.66
N ASP A 218 -27.58 17.74 -6.35
CA ASP A 218 -28.59 18.45 -5.57
C ASP A 218 -28.36 19.96 -5.55
N ALA A 219 -27.09 20.35 -5.61
CA ALA A 219 -26.69 21.76 -5.72
C ALA A 219 -26.94 22.38 -7.12
N GLU A 220 -27.23 21.56 -8.15
CA GLU A 220 -27.41 22.03 -9.55
C GLU A 220 -28.90 22.01 -9.95
N PRO A 221 -29.58 23.15 -9.88
CA PRO A 221 -31.04 23.20 -10.09
C PRO A 221 -31.50 22.85 -11.51
N GLU A 222 -30.59 22.92 -12.48
CA GLU A 222 -30.88 22.59 -13.87
C GLU A 222 -30.83 21.09 -14.17
N VAL A 223 -30.39 20.25 -13.22
CA VAL A 223 -30.39 18.79 -13.36
C VAL A 223 -31.73 18.23 -12.89
N LEU A 224 -32.46 17.59 -13.79
CA LEU A 224 -33.72 16.91 -13.49
C LEU A 224 -33.51 15.46 -13.06
N ARG A 225 -32.65 14.76 -13.76
CA ARG A 225 -32.40 13.34 -13.52
C ARG A 225 -30.97 12.97 -13.90
N ALA A 226 -30.40 12.02 -13.18
CA ALA A 226 -29.08 11.50 -13.50
C ALA A 226 -29.03 9.97 -13.31
N HIS A 227 -28.30 9.31 -14.20
CA HIS A 227 -28.01 7.89 -14.14
C HIS A 227 -26.51 7.69 -14.07
N LEU A 228 -26.07 6.79 -13.21
CA LEU A 228 -24.67 6.37 -13.11
C LEU A 228 -24.55 4.96 -13.70
N ALA A 229 -23.66 4.78 -14.65
CA ALA A 229 -23.48 3.54 -15.37
C ALA A 229 -21.98 3.23 -15.56
N PRO A 230 -21.58 1.96 -15.77
CA PRO A 230 -20.21 1.59 -16.14
C PRO A 230 -19.75 2.30 -17.41
N ALA A 231 -18.44 2.59 -17.48
CA ALA A 231 -17.79 3.17 -18.65
C ALA A 231 -16.50 2.40 -18.99
N ALA A 232 -16.15 2.31 -20.26
CA ALA A 232 -14.95 1.59 -20.68
C ALA A 232 -13.66 2.34 -20.32
N ASP A 233 -13.65 3.67 -20.50
CA ASP A 233 -12.46 4.50 -20.40
C ASP A 233 -12.42 5.37 -19.12
N ALA A 234 -13.40 5.21 -18.23
CA ALA A 234 -13.52 5.93 -16.96
C ALA A 234 -14.00 4.98 -15.85
N ASP A 235 -14.03 5.45 -14.62
CA ASP A 235 -14.59 4.69 -13.50
C ASP A 235 -16.11 4.56 -13.59
N GLY A 236 -16.74 5.47 -14.35
CA GLY A 236 -18.16 5.44 -14.63
C GLY A 236 -18.57 6.56 -15.58
N MET A 237 -19.83 6.49 -16.02
CA MET A 237 -20.47 7.53 -16.83
C MET A 237 -21.68 8.08 -16.07
N LEU A 238 -21.70 9.38 -15.89
CA LEU A 238 -22.84 10.11 -15.32
C LEU A 238 -23.65 10.75 -16.44
N ALA A 239 -24.82 10.19 -16.72
CA ALA A 239 -25.72 10.67 -17.76
C ALA A 239 -26.77 11.61 -17.16
N LEU A 240 -26.83 12.86 -17.64
CA LEU A 240 -27.65 13.96 -17.10
C LEU A 240 -28.79 14.31 -18.03
N ALA A 241 -30.01 14.35 -17.52
CA ALA A 241 -31.16 14.99 -18.16
C ALA A 241 -31.36 16.35 -17.50
N LEU A 242 -31.41 17.41 -18.31
CA LEU A 242 -31.48 18.79 -17.85
C LEU A 242 -32.90 19.39 -18.03
N THR A 243 -33.19 20.46 -17.31
CA THR A 243 -34.42 21.22 -17.46
C THR A 243 -34.51 21.82 -18.86
N PRO A 244 -35.74 21.94 -19.43
CA PRO A 244 -35.93 22.63 -20.69
C PRO A 244 -35.41 24.08 -20.62
N GLY A 245 -34.57 24.43 -21.58
CA GLY A 245 -33.96 25.77 -21.65
C GLY A 245 -32.63 25.94 -20.89
N ALA A 246 -32.19 24.94 -20.14
CA ALA A 246 -30.86 24.95 -19.51
C ALA A 246 -29.73 24.99 -20.58
N SER A 247 -28.68 25.73 -20.28
CA SER A 247 -27.46 25.71 -21.09
C SER A 247 -26.69 24.40 -20.82
N ALA A 248 -26.88 23.41 -21.68
CA ALA A 248 -26.28 22.09 -21.52
C ALA A 248 -24.76 22.13 -21.30
N ARG A 249 -24.06 23.03 -22.03
CA ARG A 249 -22.61 23.19 -21.91
C ARG A 249 -22.20 23.80 -20.57
N GLU A 250 -22.90 24.82 -20.12
CA GLU A 250 -22.57 25.53 -18.87
C GLU A 250 -22.88 24.66 -17.66
N THR A 251 -24.04 23.99 -17.67
CA THR A 251 -24.44 23.06 -16.59
C THR A 251 -23.47 21.88 -16.51
N ALA A 252 -23.13 21.24 -17.64
CA ALA A 252 -22.15 20.17 -17.66
C ALA A 252 -20.77 20.63 -17.13
N HIS A 253 -20.36 21.86 -17.46
CA HIS A 253 -19.09 22.41 -17.00
C HIS A 253 -19.11 22.65 -15.47
N ARG A 254 -20.20 23.19 -14.91
CA ARG A 254 -20.34 23.38 -13.45
C ARG A 254 -20.35 22.04 -12.72
N VAL A 255 -21.15 21.08 -13.19
CA VAL A 255 -21.21 19.72 -12.62
C VAL A 255 -19.82 19.08 -12.66
N ALA A 256 -19.13 19.12 -13.81
CA ALA A 256 -17.78 18.55 -13.93
C ALA A 256 -16.79 19.20 -12.95
N GLY A 257 -16.84 20.53 -12.83
CA GLY A 257 -16.01 21.26 -11.87
C GLY A 257 -16.29 20.89 -10.42
N ALA A 258 -17.57 20.75 -10.05
CA ALA A 258 -17.97 20.36 -8.70
C ALA A 258 -17.57 18.92 -8.37
N LEU A 259 -17.77 17.97 -9.30
CA LEU A 259 -17.32 16.57 -9.14
C LEU A 259 -15.79 16.50 -8.98
N ALA A 260 -15.04 17.25 -9.78
CA ALA A 260 -13.59 17.27 -9.71
C ALA A 260 -13.04 17.94 -8.42
N ALA A 261 -13.81 18.81 -7.80
CA ALA A 261 -13.45 19.48 -6.55
C ALA A 261 -13.79 18.65 -5.29
N ASP A 262 -14.68 17.67 -5.43
CA ASP A 262 -15.13 16.85 -4.29
C ASP A 262 -13.99 15.94 -3.80
N GLU A 263 -13.73 15.99 -2.48
CA GLU A 263 -12.62 15.24 -1.86
C GLU A 263 -12.88 13.74 -1.82
N VAL A 264 -14.13 13.32 -1.65
CA VAL A 264 -14.51 11.89 -1.63
C VAL A 264 -14.30 11.29 -3.01
N LEU A 265 -14.78 11.96 -4.05
CA LEU A 265 -14.63 11.48 -5.43
C LEU A 265 -13.16 11.45 -5.85
N ARG A 266 -12.36 12.45 -5.47
CA ARG A 266 -10.91 12.48 -5.74
C ARG A 266 -10.14 11.35 -5.05
N ALA A 267 -10.57 10.94 -3.86
CA ALA A 267 -9.94 9.86 -3.11
C ALA A 267 -10.32 8.46 -3.63
N ARG A 268 -11.50 8.32 -4.25
CA ARG A 268 -12.10 7.02 -4.59
C ARG A 268 -12.13 6.71 -6.09
N LEU A 269 -12.03 7.72 -6.94
CA LEU A 269 -11.98 7.56 -8.38
C LEU A 269 -10.53 7.65 -8.89
N VAL A 270 -10.15 6.76 -9.80
CA VAL A 270 -8.82 6.74 -10.42
C VAL A 270 -8.84 7.44 -11.77
N ARG A 271 -9.85 7.12 -12.59
CA ARG A 271 -10.01 7.64 -13.96
C ARG A 271 -11.11 8.71 -14.06
N GLY A 272 -11.83 8.95 -12.95
CA GLY A 272 -12.93 9.91 -12.86
C GLY A 272 -14.20 9.45 -13.55
N LEU A 273 -15.17 10.38 -13.66
CA LEU A 273 -16.46 10.14 -14.31
C LEU A 273 -16.53 10.87 -15.66
N THR A 274 -17.03 10.16 -16.68
CA THR A 274 -17.40 10.78 -17.96
C THR A 274 -18.83 11.34 -17.85
N LEU A 275 -19.06 12.57 -18.35
CA LEU A 275 -20.39 13.16 -18.41
C LEU A 275 -21.02 12.93 -19.78
N ALA A 276 -22.27 12.47 -19.78
CA ALA A 276 -23.10 12.39 -20.98
C ALA A 276 -24.41 13.21 -20.77
N LEU A 277 -24.92 13.80 -21.84
CA LEU A 277 -26.17 14.52 -21.82
C LEU A 277 -27.26 13.65 -22.45
N LEU A 278 -28.38 13.52 -21.75
CA LEU A 278 -29.56 12.81 -22.23
C LEU A 278 -30.61 13.79 -22.75
N PRO A 279 -31.36 13.44 -23.79
CA PRO A 279 -32.61 14.13 -24.09
C PRO A 279 -33.54 14.12 -22.88
N PRO A 280 -34.35 15.17 -22.66
CA PRO A 280 -35.24 15.25 -21.49
C PRO A 280 -36.23 14.08 -21.37
N ASP A 281 -36.64 13.53 -22.52
CA ASP A 281 -37.57 12.41 -22.67
C ASP A 281 -36.87 11.03 -22.80
N ALA A 282 -35.54 10.98 -22.65
CA ALA A 282 -34.81 9.72 -22.76
C ALA A 282 -35.27 8.73 -21.67
N ASN A 283 -35.67 7.56 -22.12
CA ASN A 283 -35.96 6.45 -21.22
C ASN A 283 -34.69 5.61 -21.03
N VAL A 284 -34.00 5.81 -19.91
CA VAL A 284 -32.81 5.03 -19.55
C VAL A 284 -33.26 3.89 -18.64
N PRO A 285 -32.89 2.62 -18.98
CA PRO A 285 -33.22 1.49 -18.11
C PRO A 285 -32.59 1.63 -16.73
N GLY A 286 -33.30 1.18 -15.70
CA GLY A 286 -32.85 1.20 -14.31
C GLY A 286 -33.33 2.42 -13.52
N GLU A 287 -33.14 2.33 -12.21
CA GLU A 287 -33.48 3.41 -11.29
C GLU A 287 -32.47 4.57 -11.41
N PRO A 288 -32.93 5.83 -11.51
CA PRO A 288 -32.01 6.95 -11.57
C PRO A 288 -31.28 7.11 -10.23
N LEU A 289 -30.00 7.45 -10.29
CA LEU A 289 -29.22 7.82 -9.11
C LEU A 289 -29.79 9.07 -8.43
N PHE A 290 -30.29 10.00 -9.24
CA PHE A 290 -30.84 11.28 -8.80
C PHE A 290 -32.08 11.62 -9.65
N SER A 291 -33.13 12.13 -9.00
CA SER A 291 -34.35 12.65 -9.64
C SER A 291 -34.94 13.77 -8.79
N ARG A 292 -35.31 14.86 -9.47
CA ARG A 292 -35.96 16.05 -8.85
C ARG A 292 -37.40 16.16 -9.31
#